data_69e8c91fd67f907ec85f7ffbc08b7645
#
_entry.id   69e8c91fd67f907ec85f7ffbc08b7645
#
_cell.length_a   1.000
_cell.length_b   1.000
_cell.length_c   1.000
_cell.angle_alpha   90.00
_cell.angle_beta   90.00
_cell.angle_gamma   90.00
#
_symmetry.space_group_name_H-M   'P 1'
#
loop_
_entity.id
_entity.type
_entity.pdbx_description
1 polymer ?
#
loop_
_entity_poly.entity_id
_entity_poly.type
_entity_poly.pdbx_seq_one_letter_code
_entity_poly.pdbx_strand_id
1 'polypeptide(L)'
;MKKIIYVFVFLLLTNFCFAAGSSSSSNGNEANLYKEAKRFIVRAKKLEKKDKLEKALKLYSKAYDKLLKAYDKDKKNPDILNYLGFTLRKAGNFEEAEKFYLAGLKIKPDHKGINEYLGELYIKTNRIELAKERLKVLKGCKCEEFEELKELIESN
;
A
#
# COMPACT_ATOMS: atom_id res chain seq x y z
N MET A 1 15.69 -59.27 56.95
CA MET A 1 15.49 -59.44 55.50
C MET A 1 15.17 -58.10 54.91
N LYS A 2 16.14 -57.39 54.38
CA LYS A 2 15.99 -56.03 53.80
C LYS A 2 15.78 -56.16 52.30
N LYS A 3 14.59 -55.77 51.78
CA LYS A 3 14.27 -55.74 50.36
C LYS A 3 14.83 -54.44 49.77
N ILE A 4 15.76 -54.53 48.89
CA ILE A 4 16.30 -53.39 48.11
C ILE A 4 15.40 -53.18 46.92
N ILE A 5 14.74 -52.03 46.83
CA ILE A 5 13.90 -51.64 45.69
C ILE A 5 14.83 -50.81 44.78
N TYR A 6 15.10 -51.35 43.60
CA TYR A 6 15.78 -50.62 42.53
C TYR A 6 14.75 -49.71 41.83
N VAL A 7 14.90 -48.43 42.02
CA VAL A 7 14.15 -47.42 41.22
C VAL A 7 14.90 -47.16 39.95
N PHE A 8 14.38 -47.69 38.82
CA PHE A 8 14.88 -47.36 37.49
C PHE A 8 14.40 -45.93 37.13
N VAL A 9 15.29 -44.93 37.19
CA VAL A 9 15.03 -43.61 36.66
C VAL A 9 15.25 -43.69 35.15
N PHE A 10 14.13 -43.70 34.40
CA PHE A 10 14.14 -43.63 32.93
C PHE A 10 14.33 -42.16 32.53
N LEU A 11 15.55 -41.76 32.17
CA LEU A 11 15.87 -40.45 31.67
C LEU A 11 15.38 -40.36 30.19
N LEU A 12 14.16 -39.83 30.00
CA LEU A 12 13.65 -39.48 28.68
C LEU A 12 14.37 -38.21 28.20
N LEU A 13 15.40 -38.39 27.38
CA LEU A 13 15.99 -37.32 26.58
C LEU A 13 14.98 -36.93 25.49
N THR A 14 14.14 -35.95 25.75
CA THR A 14 13.35 -35.29 24.72
C THR A 14 14.29 -34.42 23.88
N ASN A 15 14.64 -34.91 22.69
CA ASN A 15 15.26 -34.10 21.66
C ASN A 15 14.26 -33.02 21.24
N PHE A 16 14.43 -31.82 21.76
CA PHE A 16 13.74 -30.62 21.27
C PHE A 16 14.37 -30.24 19.93
N CYS A 17 13.81 -30.76 18.84
CA CYS A 17 14.11 -30.24 17.51
C CYS A 17 13.59 -28.78 17.46
N PHE A 18 14.51 -27.84 17.64
CA PHE A 18 14.28 -26.44 17.31
C PHE A 18 14.21 -26.33 15.79
N ALA A 19 13.01 -26.45 15.24
CA ALA A 19 12.77 -26.12 13.87
C ALA A 19 12.95 -24.60 13.74
N ALA A 20 14.12 -24.21 13.24
CA ALA A 20 14.34 -22.84 12.76
C ALA A 20 13.39 -22.59 11.60
N GLY A 21 12.22 -22.05 11.89
CA GLY A 21 11.25 -21.60 10.90
C GLY A 21 11.87 -20.47 10.08
N SER A 22 12.26 -20.79 8.87
CA SER A 22 12.70 -19.84 7.87
C SER A 22 11.56 -18.85 7.57
N SER A 23 11.62 -17.66 8.14
CA SER A 23 10.66 -16.57 7.97
C SER A 23 10.84 -15.78 6.66
N SER A 24 11.45 -16.37 5.63
CA SER A 24 11.75 -15.67 4.37
C SER A 24 10.67 -15.77 3.28
N SER A 25 9.53 -16.44 3.54
CA SER A 25 8.48 -16.67 2.51
C SER A 25 7.41 -15.58 2.42
N SER A 26 7.23 -14.71 3.42
CA SER A 26 6.16 -13.71 3.42
C SER A 26 6.47 -12.48 2.56
N ASN A 27 7.69 -11.97 2.60
CA ASN A 27 8.09 -10.76 1.88
C ASN A 27 8.11 -10.93 0.35
N GLY A 28 8.46 -12.12 -0.15
CA GLY A 28 8.46 -12.41 -1.59
C GLY A 28 7.06 -12.39 -2.21
N ASN A 29 6.03 -12.79 -1.46
CA ASN A 29 4.66 -12.84 -1.96
C ASN A 29 4.01 -11.45 -1.98
N GLU A 30 4.22 -10.63 -0.96
CA GLU A 30 3.74 -9.24 -0.89
C GLU A 30 4.32 -8.40 -2.02
N ALA A 31 5.66 -8.42 -2.18
CA ALA A 31 6.34 -7.69 -3.24
C ALA A 31 5.85 -8.10 -4.65
N ASN A 32 5.50 -9.37 -4.85
CA ASN A 32 4.93 -9.84 -6.12
C ASN A 32 3.50 -9.32 -6.33
N LEU A 33 2.64 -9.36 -5.31
CA LEU A 33 1.28 -8.83 -5.36
C LEU A 33 1.28 -7.32 -5.67
N TYR A 34 2.15 -6.56 -5.01
CA TYR A 34 2.33 -5.13 -5.27
C TYR A 34 2.80 -4.87 -6.70
N LYS A 35 3.79 -5.61 -7.18
CA LYS A 35 4.28 -5.50 -8.57
C LYS A 35 3.20 -5.82 -9.61
N GLU A 36 2.38 -6.85 -9.37
CA GLU A 36 1.24 -7.17 -10.22
C GLU A 36 0.21 -6.04 -10.25
N ALA A 37 -0.13 -5.48 -9.08
CA ALA A 37 -1.05 -4.35 -8.98
C ALA A 37 -0.55 -3.15 -9.78
N LYS A 38 0.73 -2.80 -9.65
CA LYS A 38 1.35 -1.72 -10.44
C LYS A 38 1.23 -1.96 -11.96
N ARG A 39 1.40 -3.20 -12.41
CA ARG A 39 1.22 -3.52 -13.85
C ARG A 39 -0.23 -3.27 -14.31
N PHE A 40 -1.23 -3.60 -13.50
CA PHE A 40 -2.63 -3.28 -13.81
C PHE A 40 -2.86 -1.76 -13.86
N ILE A 41 -2.33 -1.01 -12.89
CA ILE A 41 -2.45 0.46 -12.83
C ILE A 41 -1.83 1.11 -14.07
N VAL A 42 -0.61 0.74 -14.47
CA VAL A 42 0.05 1.27 -15.66
C VAL A 42 -0.78 0.99 -16.92
N ARG A 43 -1.35 -0.21 -17.05
CA ARG A 43 -2.24 -0.55 -18.17
C ARG A 43 -3.55 0.23 -18.13
N ALA A 44 -4.13 0.43 -16.95
CA ALA A 44 -5.34 1.22 -16.77
C ALA A 44 -5.12 2.68 -17.16
N LYS A 45 -4.04 3.33 -16.68
CA LYS A 45 -3.67 4.70 -17.09
C LYS A 45 -3.53 4.83 -18.61
N LYS A 46 -2.96 3.82 -19.30
CA LYS A 46 -2.88 3.80 -20.77
C LYS A 46 -4.24 3.69 -21.46
N LEU A 47 -5.20 3.01 -20.85
CA LEU A 47 -6.57 2.89 -21.36
C LEU A 47 -7.36 4.18 -21.13
N GLU A 48 -7.19 4.86 -20.00
CA GLU A 48 -7.77 6.19 -19.77
C GLU A 48 -7.31 7.19 -20.83
N LYS A 49 -6.01 7.25 -21.12
CA LYS A 49 -5.46 8.13 -22.18
C LYS A 49 -6.03 7.82 -23.58
N LYS A 50 -6.73 6.71 -23.76
CA LYS A 50 -7.39 6.29 -25.01
C LYS A 50 -8.93 6.31 -24.88
N ASP A 51 -9.46 7.04 -23.90
CA ASP A 51 -10.90 7.16 -23.61
C ASP A 51 -11.64 5.82 -23.39
N LYS A 52 -10.88 4.76 -22.99
CA LYS A 52 -11.43 3.44 -22.71
C LYS A 52 -11.68 3.26 -21.19
N LEU A 53 -12.45 4.19 -20.61
CA LEU A 53 -12.64 4.33 -19.17
C LEU A 53 -13.16 3.03 -18.51
N GLU A 54 -14.19 2.39 -19.08
CA GLU A 54 -14.75 1.16 -18.52
C GLU A 54 -13.70 0.04 -18.39
N LYS A 55 -12.83 -0.12 -19.41
CA LYS A 55 -11.74 -1.09 -19.38
C LYS A 55 -10.67 -0.70 -18.36
N ALA A 56 -10.41 0.60 -18.21
CA ALA A 56 -9.47 1.10 -17.20
C ALA A 56 -9.99 0.80 -15.79
N LEU A 57 -11.26 1.08 -15.50
CA LEU A 57 -11.89 0.80 -14.20
C LEU A 57 -11.83 -0.68 -13.83
N LYS A 58 -12.05 -1.59 -14.77
CA LYS A 58 -11.89 -3.05 -14.54
C LYS A 58 -10.44 -3.42 -14.16
N LEU A 59 -9.44 -2.72 -14.69
CA LEU A 59 -8.04 -2.96 -14.31
C LEU A 59 -7.70 -2.32 -12.96
N TYR A 60 -8.26 -1.15 -12.63
CA TYR A 60 -8.10 -0.56 -11.30
C TYR A 60 -8.71 -1.44 -10.21
N SER A 61 -9.89 -2.04 -10.45
CA SER A 61 -10.47 -3.02 -9.53
C SER A 61 -9.54 -4.23 -9.30
N LYS A 62 -8.98 -4.81 -10.38
CA LYS A 62 -8.01 -5.91 -10.25
C LYS A 62 -6.75 -5.50 -9.49
N ALA A 63 -6.29 -4.27 -9.68
CA ALA A 63 -5.17 -3.73 -8.91
C ALA A 63 -5.51 -3.61 -7.43
N TYR A 64 -6.70 -3.09 -7.12
CA TYR A 64 -7.19 -2.96 -5.75
C TYR A 64 -7.22 -4.31 -5.01
N ASP A 65 -7.76 -5.37 -5.63
CA ASP A 65 -7.80 -6.71 -5.05
C ASP A 65 -6.40 -7.26 -4.72
N LYS A 66 -5.42 -6.99 -5.59
CA LYS A 66 -4.02 -7.38 -5.35
C LYS A 66 -3.38 -6.56 -4.23
N LEU A 67 -3.69 -5.26 -4.18
CA LEU A 67 -3.19 -4.36 -3.14
C LEU A 67 -3.77 -4.69 -1.76
N LEU A 68 -5.04 -5.07 -1.67
CA LEU A 68 -5.62 -5.55 -0.41
C LEU A 68 -4.89 -6.78 0.12
N LYS A 69 -4.59 -7.75 -0.74
CA LYS A 69 -3.81 -8.94 -0.36
C LYS A 69 -2.37 -8.60 0.05
N ALA A 70 -1.76 -7.59 -0.56
CA ALA A 70 -0.46 -7.09 -0.14
C ALA A 70 -0.55 -6.34 1.20
N TYR A 71 -1.57 -5.51 1.38
CA TYR A 71 -1.85 -4.78 2.62
C TYR A 71 -2.07 -5.70 3.82
N ASP A 72 -2.73 -6.84 3.64
CA ASP A 72 -2.91 -7.85 4.70
C ASP A 72 -1.56 -8.39 5.21
N LYS A 73 -0.52 -8.36 4.37
CA LYS A 73 0.84 -8.80 4.72
C LYS A 73 1.67 -7.68 5.35
N ASP A 74 1.55 -6.47 4.83
CA ASP A 74 2.23 -5.28 5.36
C ASP A 74 1.30 -4.07 5.39
N LYS A 75 0.65 -3.86 6.53
CA LYS A 75 -0.28 -2.75 6.77
C LYS A 75 0.42 -1.40 6.95
N LYS A 76 1.75 -1.39 7.07
CA LYS A 76 2.55 -0.19 7.30
C LYS A 76 3.35 0.25 6.08
N ASN A 77 3.11 -0.32 4.93
CA ASN A 77 3.77 0.05 3.69
C ASN A 77 3.08 1.27 3.05
N PRO A 78 3.71 2.46 3.05
CA PRO A 78 3.10 3.67 2.52
C PRO A 78 2.84 3.60 1.01
N ASP A 79 3.64 2.83 0.26
CA ASP A 79 3.43 2.64 -1.18
C ASP A 79 2.15 1.84 -1.47
N ILE A 80 1.86 0.82 -0.66
CA ILE A 80 0.62 0.03 -0.78
C ILE A 80 -0.58 0.93 -0.46
N LEU A 81 -0.50 1.69 0.64
CA LEU A 81 -1.54 2.64 1.06
C LEU A 81 -1.79 3.71 -0.03
N ASN A 82 -0.72 4.22 -0.65
CA ASN A 82 -0.80 5.14 -1.78
C ASN A 82 -1.65 4.56 -2.94
N TYR A 83 -1.34 3.35 -3.37
CA TYR A 83 -2.05 2.75 -4.50
C TYR A 83 -3.45 2.23 -4.17
N LEU A 84 -3.74 1.85 -2.91
CA LEU A 84 -5.12 1.61 -2.45
C LEU A 84 -5.94 2.89 -2.56
N GLY A 85 -5.45 4.00 -2.02
CA GLY A 85 -6.10 5.31 -2.18
C GLY A 85 -6.27 5.69 -3.65
N PHE A 86 -5.24 5.52 -4.48
CA PHE A 86 -5.29 5.81 -5.91
C PHE A 86 -6.40 5.02 -6.63
N THR A 87 -6.48 3.70 -6.43
CA THR A 87 -7.48 2.87 -7.10
C THR A 87 -8.91 3.19 -6.66
N LEU A 88 -9.12 3.50 -5.38
CA LEU A 88 -10.40 3.95 -4.84
C LEU A 88 -10.81 5.32 -5.40
N ARG A 89 -9.87 6.28 -5.47
CA ARG A 89 -10.12 7.59 -6.07
C ARG A 89 -10.53 7.47 -7.54
N LYS A 90 -9.86 6.59 -8.30
CA LYS A 90 -10.23 6.30 -9.71
C LYS A 90 -11.61 5.65 -9.85
N ALA A 91 -12.06 4.94 -8.84
CA ALA A 91 -13.42 4.39 -8.76
C ALA A 91 -14.48 5.39 -8.24
N GLY A 92 -14.08 6.61 -7.84
CA GLY A 92 -14.97 7.62 -7.28
C GLY A 92 -15.22 7.50 -5.77
N ASN A 93 -14.58 6.55 -5.09
CA ASN A 93 -14.71 6.34 -3.64
C ASN A 93 -13.76 7.27 -2.87
N PHE A 94 -14.03 8.57 -2.92
CA PHE A 94 -13.13 9.61 -2.42
C PHE A 94 -12.90 9.54 -0.91
N GLU A 95 -13.94 9.28 -0.13
CA GLU A 95 -13.84 9.20 1.33
C GLU A 95 -12.89 8.08 1.78
N GLU A 96 -13.04 6.90 1.21
CA GLU A 96 -12.20 5.76 1.56
C GLU A 96 -10.77 5.92 1.03
N ALA A 97 -10.63 6.53 -0.16
CA ALA A 97 -9.32 6.88 -0.71
C ALA A 97 -8.54 7.82 0.22
N GLU A 98 -9.20 8.85 0.76
CA GLU A 98 -8.61 9.80 1.69
C GLU A 98 -8.10 9.11 2.96
N LYS A 99 -8.87 8.16 3.52
CA LYS A 99 -8.45 7.39 4.71
C LYS A 99 -7.12 6.65 4.47
N PHE A 100 -6.98 6.00 3.31
CA PHE A 100 -5.74 5.31 2.97
C PHE A 100 -4.57 6.28 2.78
N TYR A 101 -4.78 7.41 2.11
CA TYR A 101 -3.74 8.42 1.95
C TYR A 101 -3.30 8.99 3.30
N LEU A 102 -4.23 9.37 4.16
CA LEU A 102 -3.91 9.88 5.49
C LEU A 102 -3.20 8.83 6.37
N ALA A 103 -3.58 7.56 6.27
CA ALA A 103 -2.86 6.47 6.93
C ALA A 103 -1.41 6.36 6.44
N GLY A 104 -1.19 6.50 5.13
CA GLY A 104 0.14 6.50 4.54
C GLY A 104 0.99 7.70 4.97
N LEU A 105 0.39 8.90 5.06
CA LEU A 105 1.10 10.09 5.53
C LEU A 105 1.42 10.06 7.02
N LYS A 106 0.68 9.32 7.84
CA LYS A 106 1.07 9.07 9.24
C LYS A 106 2.36 8.27 9.34
N ILE A 107 2.66 7.42 8.37
CA ILE A 107 3.88 6.60 8.32
C ILE A 107 5.01 7.38 7.65
N LYS A 108 4.72 8.04 6.52
CA LYS A 108 5.68 8.79 5.72
C LYS A 108 5.08 10.13 5.28
N PRO A 109 5.23 11.19 6.09
CA PRO A 109 4.61 12.50 5.83
C PRO A 109 5.03 13.15 4.51
N ASP A 110 6.27 12.88 4.07
CA ASP A 110 6.87 13.41 2.84
C ASP A 110 6.71 12.48 1.62
N HIS A 111 5.84 11.47 1.69
CA HIS A 111 5.62 10.55 0.59
C HIS A 111 5.07 11.28 -0.64
N LYS A 112 5.87 11.40 -1.69
CA LYS A 112 5.57 12.24 -2.87
C LYS A 112 4.24 11.86 -3.52
N GLY A 113 4.09 10.61 -3.94
CA GLY A 113 2.86 10.18 -4.61
C GLY A 113 1.60 10.27 -3.75
N ILE A 114 1.70 10.14 -2.40
CA ILE A 114 0.52 10.34 -1.55
C ILE A 114 0.15 11.83 -1.49
N ASN A 115 1.14 12.73 -1.32
CA ASN A 115 0.86 14.16 -1.30
C ASN A 115 0.28 14.64 -2.63
N GLU A 116 0.78 14.17 -3.76
CA GLU A 116 0.20 14.43 -5.08
C GLU A 116 -1.24 13.93 -5.19
N TYR A 117 -1.48 12.63 -4.99
CA TYR A 117 -2.80 12.04 -5.22
C TYR A 117 -3.86 12.47 -4.20
N LEU A 118 -3.46 12.77 -2.97
CA LEU A 118 -4.36 13.39 -2.00
C LEU A 118 -4.67 14.84 -2.39
N GLY A 119 -3.69 15.57 -2.93
CA GLY A 119 -3.90 16.91 -3.50
C GLY A 119 -4.91 16.88 -4.65
N GLU A 120 -4.75 15.95 -5.61
CA GLU A 120 -5.73 15.75 -6.69
C GLU A 120 -7.12 15.40 -6.16
N LEU A 121 -7.22 14.56 -5.11
CA LEU A 121 -8.48 14.22 -4.47
C LEU A 121 -9.14 15.48 -3.87
N TYR A 122 -8.37 16.34 -3.20
CA TYR A 122 -8.87 17.57 -2.63
C TYR A 122 -9.38 18.56 -3.70
N ILE A 123 -8.70 18.66 -4.83
CA ILE A 123 -9.19 19.42 -5.99
C ILE A 123 -10.54 18.85 -6.45
N LYS A 124 -10.62 17.55 -6.67
CA LYS A 124 -11.81 16.86 -7.16
C LYS A 124 -13.01 16.99 -6.22
N THR A 125 -12.77 17.20 -4.94
CA THR A 125 -13.79 17.42 -3.89
C THR A 125 -13.95 18.89 -3.48
N ASN A 126 -13.46 19.83 -4.30
CA ASN A 126 -13.54 21.29 -4.10
C ASN A 126 -12.91 21.77 -2.79
N ARG A 127 -11.82 21.14 -2.35
CA ARG A 127 -11.05 21.47 -1.14
C ARG A 127 -9.66 22.01 -1.52
N ILE A 128 -9.62 23.08 -2.33
CA ILE A 128 -8.41 23.60 -2.97
C ILE A 128 -7.32 24.01 -1.95
N GLU A 129 -7.70 24.60 -0.80
CA GLU A 129 -6.71 25.00 0.21
C GLU A 129 -5.96 23.79 0.79
N LEU A 130 -6.62 22.66 0.97
CA LEU A 130 -5.95 21.42 1.40
C LEU A 130 -5.02 20.86 0.30
N ALA A 131 -5.38 21.03 -0.97
CA ALA A 131 -4.48 20.67 -2.08
C ALA A 131 -3.21 21.53 -2.08
N LYS A 132 -3.33 22.86 -1.83
CA LYS A 132 -2.19 23.76 -1.69
C LYS A 132 -1.28 23.39 -0.51
N GLU A 133 -1.84 22.87 0.58
CA GLU A 133 -1.05 22.34 1.69
C GLU A 133 -0.22 21.13 1.27
N ARG A 134 -0.79 20.23 0.47
CA ARG A 134 -0.04 19.07 -0.07
C ARG A 134 1.06 19.54 -1.01
N LEU A 135 0.79 20.51 -1.86
CA LEU A 135 1.80 21.11 -2.75
C LEU A 135 2.97 21.72 -1.96
N LYS A 136 2.70 22.37 -0.83
CA LYS A 136 3.77 22.92 0.06
C LYS A 136 4.71 21.83 0.55
N VAL A 137 4.21 20.64 0.88
CA VAL A 137 5.05 19.49 1.30
C VAL A 137 5.97 19.03 0.17
N LEU A 138 5.51 19.08 -1.08
CA LEU A 138 6.29 18.70 -2.25
C LEU A 138 7.30 19.78 -2.67
N LYS A 139 7.21 21.00 -2.11
CA LYS A 139 8.10 22.10 -2.48
C LYS A 139 9.57 21.74 -2.23
N GLY A 140 10.36 21.82 -3.28
CA GLY A 140 11.81 21.54 -3.21
C GLY A 140 12.21 20.11 -3.56
N CYS A 141 11.26 19.19 -3.79
CA CYS A 141 11.60 17.82 -4.20
C CYS A 141 12.17 17.72 -5.64
N LYS A 142 11.98 18.74 -6.49
CA LYS A 142 12.33 18.70 -7.94
C LYS A 142 11.80 17.44 -8.61
N CYS A 143 10.53 17.10 -8.34
CA CYS A 143 9.89 15.86 -8.76
C CYS A 143 8.65 16.13 -9.61
N GLU A 144 8.24 15.14 -10.39
CA GLU A 144 7.09 15.21 -11.30
C GLU A 144 5.80 15.47 -10.51
N GLU A 145 5.67 14.87 -9.34
CA GLU A 145 4.50 14.99 -8.46
C GLU A 145 4.23 16.45 -8.02
N PHE A 146 5.29 17.26 -7.86
CA PHE A 146 5.13 18.69 -7.56
C PHE A 146 4.57 19.46 -8.77
N GLU A 147 5.13 19.23 -9.96
CA GLU A 147 4.71 19.93 -11.16
C GLU A 147 3.29 19.53 -11.58
N GLU A 148 2.96 18.23 -11.52
CA GLU A 148 1.61 17.72 -11.84
C GLU A 148 0.55 18.32 -10.89
N LEU A 149 0.78 18.33 -9.57
CA LEU A 149 -0.16 18.90 -8.63
C LEU A 149 -0.27 20.42 -8.75
N LYS A 150 0.84 21.12 -9.02
CA LYS A 150 0.86 22.56 -9.24
C LYS A 150 0.03 22.95 -10.45
N GLU A 151 0.24 22.29 -11.58
CA GLU A 151 -0.52 22.54 -12.82
C GLU A 151 -2.02 22.32 -12.60
N LEU A 152 -2.41 21.26 -11.88
CA LEU A 152 -3.81 21.01 -11.55
C LEU A 152 -4.44 22.07 -10.67
N ILE A 153 -3.69 22.63 -9.71
CA ILE A 153 -4.19 23.73 -8.86
C ILE A 153 -4.32 25.02 -9.67
N GLU A 154 -3.39 25.32 -10.57
CA GLU A 154 -3.40 26.55 -11.39
C GLU A 154 -4.48 26.52 -12.49
N SER A 155 -4.89 25.33 -12.92
CA SER A 155 -5.92 25.15 -13.97
C SER A 155 -7.36 25.07 -13.44
N ASN A 156 -7.59 25.13 -12.13
CA ASN A 156 -8.88 24.94 -11.47
C ASN A 156 -9.42 26.26 -10.91
#